data_628818799f69ebc9890e650800cb7340
#
_entry.id   628818799f69ebc9890e650800cb7340
#
_cell.length_a   1.000
_cell.length_b   1.000
_cell.length_c   1.000
_cell.angle_alpha   90.00
_cell.angle_beta   90.00
_cell.angle_gamma   90.00
#
_symmetry.space_group_name_H-M   'P 1'
#
loop_
_entity.id
_entity.type
_entity.pdbx_description
1 polymer ?
#
loop_
_entity_poly.entity_id
_entity_poly.type
_entity_poly.pdbx_seq_one_letter_code
_entity_poly.pdbx_strand_id
1 'polypeptide(L)'
;MNYFYLYIFLLFCFIILMSYYNTYNSVEGFTNTRIEKTYILLGDSILKNDTYVSDGKSVENLITDINKNTHCFAEDHSKIVDIYNQLDKIPVDYNSPNTFIFLSVGGNDILFHYIDQKNDKTDSSVLMPMFSSYKKLVKSIHSRLPQAKIILLDIYYPDNLKFKQYHDIIKDWNKMIYKFARNQKNNIYSVIHISDHLTQNDDFSFGIEPSSNGGKKIVDLILSVS
;
A
#
# COMPACT_ATOMS: atom_id res chain seq x y z
N MET A 1 -57.30 -38.93 -29.29
CA MET A 1 -56.00 -38.78 -28.65
C MET A 1 -56.28 -38.40 -27.17
N ASN A 2 -55.86 -39.19 -26.22
CA ASN A 2 -56.32 -39.09 -24.84
C ASN A 2 -55.71 -37.83 -24.19
N TYR A 3 -56.54 -36.84 -23.84
CA TYR A 3 -56.16 -35.62 -23.14
C TYR A 3 -55.29 -35.86 -21.89
N PHE A 4 -55.40 -37.07 -21.32
CA PHE A 4 -54.58 -37.53 -20.21
C PHE A 4 -53.10 -37.55 -20.50
N TYR A 5 -52.67 -38.01 -21.67
CA TYR A 5 -51.26 -38.01 -22.08
C TYR A 5 -50.72 -36.64 -22.40
N LEU A 6 -51.58 -35.77 -22.95
CA LEU A 6 -51.24 -34.36 -23.17
C LEU A 6 -50.97 -33.63 -21.84
N TYR A 7 -51.81 -33.92 -20.82
CA TYR A 7 -51.67 -33.27 -19.52
C TYR A 7 -50.38 -33.73 -18.84
N ILE A 8 -50.01 -35.02 -18.87
CA ILE A 8 -48.77 -35.53 -18.31
C ILE A 8 -47.57 -34.92 -19.03
N PHE A 9 -47.61 -34.77 -20.35
CA PHE A 9 -46.53 -34.13 -21.12
C PHE A 9 -46.33 -32.67 -20.70
N LEU A 10 -47.38 -31.92 -20.58
CA LEU A 10 -47.34 -30.51 -20.15
C LEU A 10 -46.80 -30.38 -18.71
N LEU A 11 -47.21 -31.27 -17.79
CA LEU A 11 -46.71 -31.31 -16.43
C LEU A 11 -45.19 -31.60 -16.38
N PHE A 12 -44.73 -32.53 -17.21
CA PHE A 12 -43.30 -32.88 -17.31
C PHE A 12 -42.48 -31.71 -17.86
N CYS A 13 -42.98 -31.03 -18.92
CA CYS A 13 -42.34 -29.83 -19.43
C CYS A 13 -42.27 -28.70 -18.38
N PHE A 14 -43.35 -28.54 -17.59
CA PHE A 14 -43.38 -27.54 -16.51
C PHE A 14 -42.33 -27.85 -15.40
N ILE A 15 -42.19 -29.11 -15.00
CA ILE A 15 -41.21 -29.54 -14.01
C ILE A 15 -39.77 -29.27 -14.53
N ILE A 16 -39.52 -29.57 -15.81
CA ILE A 16 -38.21 -29.28 -16.43
C ILE A 16 -37.92 -27.79 -16.45
N LEU A 17 -38.90 -26.97 -16.84
CA LEU A 17 -38.77 -25.51 -16.86
C LEU A 17 -38.52 -24.95 -15.46
N MET A 18 -39.23 -25.41 -14.44
CA MET A 18 -39.02 -24.99 -13.07
C MET A 18 -37.67 -25.44 -12.50
N SER A 19 -37.22 -26.64 -12.86
CA SER A 19 -35.89 -27.12 -12.50
C SER A 19 -34.79 -26.27 -13.15
N TYR A 20 -34.95 -25.94 -14.43
CA TYR A 20 -34.03 -25.07 -15.17
C TYR A 20 -34.01 -23.64 -14.59
N TYR A 21 -35.19 -23.10 -14.28
CA TYR A 21 -35.34 -21.78 -13.65
C TYR A 21 -34.66 -21.72 -12.27
N ASN A 22 -34.85 -22.77 -11.43
CA ASN A 22 -34.20 -22.84 -10.11
C ASN A 22 -32.68 -23.01 -10.23
N THR A 23 -32.18 -23.78 -11.21
CA THR A 23 -30.74 -23.90 -11.45
C THR A 23 -30.16 -22.58 -11.97
N TYR A 24 -30.86 -21.91 -12.86
CA TYR A 24 -30.44 -20.62 -13.39
C TYR A 24 -30.35 -19.55 -12.28
N ASN A 25 -31.38 -19.43 -11.43
CA ASN A 25 -31.38 -18.51 -10.29
C ASN A 25 -30.40 -18.88 -9.19
N SER A 26 -30.06 -20.17 -9.01
CA SER A 26 -29.00 -20.56 -8.07
C SER A 26 -27.61 -20.27 -8.63
N VAL A 27 -27.41 -20.21 -9.93
CA VAL A 27 -26.16 -19.77 -10.57
C VAL A 27 -26.02 -18.25 -10.52
N GLU A 28 -27.11 -17.50 -10.66
CA GLU A 28 -27.09 -16.02 -10.45
C GLU A 28 -26.92 -15.63 -8.98
N GLY A 29 -27.27 -16.53 -8.04
CA GLY A 29 -27.02 -16.36 -6.61
C GLY A 29 -25.56 -16.54 -6.19
N PHE A 30 -24.65 -16.94 -7.07
CA PHE A 30 -23.22 -16.62 -6.96
C PHE A 30 -23.09 -15.12 -7.22
N THR A 31 -23.48 -14.32 -6.24
CA THR A 31 -23.06 -12.94 -6.16
C THR A 31 -21.56 -12.96 -6.44
N ASN A 32 -21.18 -12.21 -7.45
CA ASN A 32 -19.81 -11.82 -7.69
C ASN A 32 -19.41 -11.04 -6.43
N THR A 33 -19.08 -11.75 -5.35
CA THR A 33 -18.53 -11.17 -4.13
C THR A 33 -17.19 -10.64 -4.59
N ARG A 34 -17.21 -9.38 -5.04
CA ARG A 34 -15.99 -8.62 -5.31
C ARG A 34 -15.18 -8.77 -4.04
N ILE A 35 -14.14 -9.61 -4.10
CA ILE A 35 -13.26 -9.86 -2.96
C ILE A 35 -12.75 -8.50 -2.54
N GLU A 36 -13.24 -8.01 -1.42
CA GLU A 36 -12.91 -6.68 -0.93
C GLU A 36 -11.45 -6.67 -0.50
N LYS A 37 -10.67 -5.78 -1.08
CA LYS A 37 -9.26 -5.60 -0.73
C LYS A 37 -9.17 -4.73 0.50
N THR A 38 -8.36 -5.15 1.47
CA THR A 38 -8.02 -4.35 2.64
C THR A 38 -6.69 -3.64 2.39
N TYR A 39 -6.65 -2.34 2.56
CA TYR A 39 -5.44 -1.54 2.46
C TYR A 39 -4.98 -1.09 3.83
N ILE A 40 -3.71 -1.33 4.14
CA ILE A 40 -3.07 -0.91 5.38
C ILE A 40 -1.92 0.02 5.02
N LEU A 41 -1.98 1.25 5.50
CA LEU A 41 -0.94 2.25 5.33
C LEU A 41 -0.08 2.28 6.60
N LEU A 42 1.19 1.90 6.47
CA LEU A 42 2.22 1.96 7.52
C LEU A 42 3.30 2.93 7.08
N GLY A 43 3.71 3.82 7.94
CA GLY A 43 4.81 4.70 7.57
C GLY A 43 4.77 6.09 8.19
N ASP A 44 5.21 7.02 7.39
CA ASP A 44 5.46 8.41 7.73
C ASP A 44 4.54 9.39 6.97
N SER A 45 4.95 10.67 6.89
CA SER A 45 4.24 11.74 6.19
C SER A 45 4.01 11.49 4.70
N ILE A 46 4.71 10.56 4.07
CA ILE A 46 4.45 10.19 2.68
C ILE A 46 3.04 9.62 2.51
N LEU A 47 2.56 8.86 3.50
CA LEU A 47 1.21 8.28 3.53
C LEU A 47 0.24 9.06 4.42
N LYS A 48 0.76 9.82 5.40
CA LYS A 48 0.01 10.63 6.36
C LYS A 48 0.35 12.11 6.19
N ASN A 49 -0.07 12.72 5.08
CA ASN A 49 0.27 14.09 4.73
C ASN A 49 -0.87 15.11 4.96
N ASP A 50 -1.82 14.78 5.82
CA ASP A 50 -3.00 15.61 6.11
C ASP A 50 -2.66 17.02 6.65
N THR A 51 -1.56 17.16 7.40
CA THR A 51 -1.08 18.45 7.89
C THR A 51 -0.43 19.34 6.82
N TYR A 52 -0.12 18.77 5.65
CA TYR A 52 0.63 19.46 4.58
C TYR A 52 -0.23 19.80 3.37
N VAL A 53 -1.50 19.40 3.36
CA VAL A 53 -2.43 19.60 2.24
C VAL A 53 -3.77 20.11 2.73
N SER A 54 -4.64 20.57 1.82
CA SER A 54 -6.00 20.99 2.16
C SER A 54 -6.84 19.79 2.64
N ASP A 55 -7.86 20.05 3.43
CA ASP A 55 -8.78 19.05 3.95
C ASP A 55 -9.31 18.11 2.85
N GLY A 56 -9.29 16.82 3.15
CA GLY A 56 -9.77 15.80 2.24
C GLY A 56 -8.84 15.46 1.06
N LYS A 57 -7.63 16.06 0.98
CA LYS A 57 -6.69 15.87 -0.12
C LYS A 57 -5.41 15.14 0.27
N SER A 58 -5.34 14.57 1.45
CA SER A 58 -4.23 13.71 1.85
C SER A 58 -4.27 12.36 1.13
N VAL A 59 -3.14 11.67 1.08
CA VAL A 59 -3.06 10.30 0.55
C VAL A 59 -4.06 9.39 1.23
N GLU A 60 -4.15 9.45 2.57
CA GLU A 60 -5.13 8.71 3.36
C GLU A 60 -6.57 9.00 2.94
N ASN A 61 -6.95 10.29 2.82
CA ASN A 61 -8.31 10.66 2.43
C ASN A 61 -8.64 10.18 1.01
N LEU A 62 -7.76 10.47 0.05
CA LEU A 62 -7.97 10.12 -1.36
C LEU A 62 -8.13 8.61 -1.55
N ILE A 63 -7.29 7.80 -0.90
CA ILE A 63 -7.37 6.35 -1.04
C ILE A 63 -8.57 5.76 -0.30
N THR A 64 -8.94 6.31 0.87
CA THR A 64 -10.12 5.90 1.64
C THR A 64 -11.42 6.24 0.88
N ASP A 65 -11.44 7.30 0.09
CA ASP A 65 -12.60 7.62 -0.75
C ASP A 65 -12.83 6.58 -1.85
N ILE A 66 -11.76 5.98 -2.36
CA ILE A 66 -11.80 4.95 -3.41
C ILE A 66 -12.04 3.55 -2.82
N ASN A 67 -11.33 3.23 -1.74
CA ASN A 67 -11.46 1.96 -1.03
C ASN A 67 -11.78 2.22 0.45
N LYS A 68 -13.05 2.03 0.82
CA LYS A 68 -13.51 2.27 2.21
C LYS A 68 -12.90 1.32 3.23
N ASN A 69 -12.32 0.20 2.77
CA ASN A 69 -11.59 -0.75 3.62
C ASN A 69 -10.09 -0.40 3.67
N THR A 70 -9.80 0.89 3.84
CA THR A 70 -8.45 1.42 4.04
C THR A 70 -8.25 1.81 5.50
N HIS A 71 -7.15 1.36 6.09
CA HIS A 71 -6.79 1.62 7.48
C HIS A 71 -5.40 2.27 7.52
N CYS A 72 -5.35 3.52 7.96
CA CYS A 72 -4.10 4.25 8.09
C CYS A 72 -3.58 4.18 9.52
N PHE A 73 -2.41 3.58 9.68
CA PHE A 73 -1.62 3.57 10.91
C PHE A 73 -0.36 4.43 10.77
N ALA A 74 -0.10 4.98 9.58
CA ALA A 74 1.01 5.89 9.35
C ALA A 74 0.88 7.13 10.23
N GLU A 75 2.00 7.62 10.74
CA GLU A 75 2.10 8.79 11.60
C GLU A 75 3.21 9.70 11.06
N ASP A 76 2.95 11.00 11.05
CA ASP A 76 3.93 11.98 10.61
C ASP A 76 5.25 11.86 11.40
N HIS A 77 6.38 12.19 10.78
CA HIS A 77 7.73 12.10 11.34
C HIS A 77 8.21 10.72 11.78
N SER A 78 7.46 9.65 11.51
CA SER A 78 7.85 8.29 11.91
C SER A 78 9.17 7.86 11.30
N LYS A 79 10.00 7.20 12.12
CA LYS A 79 11.22 6.49 11.74
C LYS A 79 10.98 4.98 11.78
N ILE A 80 11.94 4.19 11.30
CA ILE A 80 11.87 2.72 11.28
C ILE A 80 11.46 2.14 12.63
N VAL A 81 11.95 2.71 13.73
CA VAL A 81 11.65 2.23 15.09
C VAL A 81 10.18 2.47 15.47
N ASP A 82 9.57 3.53 14.98
CA ASP A 82 8.21 3.94 15.34
C ASP A 82 7.16 3.05 14.68
N ILE A 83 7.52 2.43 13.53
CA ILE A 83 6.61 1.54 12.80
C ILE A 83 6.23 0.28 13.60
N TYR A 84 7.03 -0.14 14.56
CA TYR A 84 6.66 -1.26 15.44
C TYR A 84 5.40 -0.93 16.26
N ASN A 85 5.27 0.32 16.75
CA ASN A 85 4.08 0.77 17.46
C ASN A 85 2.86 0.84 16.53
N GLN A 86 3.05 1.22 15.27
CA GLN A 86 1.98 1.19 14.26
C GLN A 86 1.57 -0.26 13.96
N LEU A 87 2.53 -1.15 13.79
CA LEU A 87 2.30 -2.57 13.53
C LEU A 87 1.51 -3.25 14.66
N ASP A 88 1.80 -2.90 15.91
CA ASP A 88 1.11 -3.47 17.07
C ASP A 88 -0.38 -3.08 17.15
N LYS A 89 -0.76 -1.95 16.56
CA LYS A 89 -2.15 -1.50 16.46
C LYS A 89 -2.96 -2.28 15.42
N ILE A 90 -2.32 -3.03 14.50
CA ILE A 90 -3.03 -3.73 13.43
C ILE A 90 -3.71 -4.98 13.97
N PRO A 91 -5.04 -5.13 13.82
CA PRO A 91 -5.75 -6.35 14.17
C PRO A 91 -5.24 -7.57 13.41
N VAL A 92 -5.14 -8.71 14.09
CA VAL A 92 -4.69 -9.98 13.49
C VAL A 92 -5.65 -10.49 12.41
N ASP A 93 -6.90 -10.08 12.45
CA ASP A 93 -7.94 -10.44 11.46
C ASP A 93 -7.64 -9.89 10.07
N TYR A 94 -6.75 -8.90 9.96
CA TYR A 94 -6.26 -8.42 8.66
C TYR A 94 -5.21 -9.32 8.01
N ASN A 95 -4.87 -10.47 8.63
CA ASN A 95 -3.99 -11.47 8.03
C ASN A 95 -4.72 -12.25 6.93
N SER A 96 -4.77 -11.69 5.73
CA SER A 96 -5.51 -12.23 4.59
C SER A 96 -4.71 -12.04 3.28
N PRO A 97 -4.85 -12.94 2.30
CA PRO A 97 -4.24 -12.76 0.97
C PRO A 97 -4.82 -11.58 0.19
N ASN A 98 -5.93 -11.00 0.65
CA ASN A 98 -6.55 -9.79 0.09
C ASN A 98 -6.14 -8.51 0.83
N THR A 99 -5.26 -8.61 1.82
CA THR A 99 -4.68 -7.48 2.53
C THR A 99 -3.39 -7.04 1.86
N PHE A 100 -3.30 -5.74 1.58
CA PHE A 100 -2.15 -5.07 1.00
C PHE A 100 -1.59 -4.08 2.02
N ILE A 101 -0.34 -4.26 2.40
CA ILE A 101 0.36 -3.40 3.36
C ILE A 101 1.32 -2.52 2.57
N PHE A 102 1.09 -1.22 2.58
CA PHE A 102 1.94 -0.22 1.96
C PHE A 102 2.86 0.37 3.03
N LEU A 103 4.17 0.15 2.86
CA LEU A 103 5.18 0.61 3.81
C LEU A 103 6.02 1.73 3.21
N SER A 104 5.96 2.90 3.84
CA SER A 104 6.78 4.07 3.54
C SER A 104 7.57 4.47 4.78
N VAL A 105 8.89 4.25 4.80
CA VAL A 105 9.73 4.64 5.93
C VAL A 105 11.21 4.68 5.55
N GLY A 106 11.99 5.44 6.26
CA GLY A 106 13.44 5.58 6.10
C GLY A 106 13.88 7.00 5.75
N GLY A 107 12.97 7.81 5.17
CA GLY A 107 13.24 9.21 4.87
C GLY A 107 13.61 10.01 6.12
N ASN A 108 12.83 9.88 7.18
CA ASN A 108 13.08 10.55 8.45
C ASN A 108 14.32 10.02 9.18
N ASP A 109 14.67 8.74 9.02
CA ASP A 109 15.92 8.20 9.54
C ASP A 109 17.13 8.85 8.89
N ILE A 110 17.10 9.04 7.56
CA ILE A 110 18.13 9.73 6.79
C ILE A 110 18.19 11.21 7.21
N LEU A 111 17.04 11.90 7.23
CA LEU A 111 16.99 13.32 7.60
C LEU A 111 17.53 13.54 9.01
N PHE A 112 17.12 12.75 10.00
CA PHE A 112 17.59 12.85 11.36
C PHE A 112 19.10 12.65 11.45
N HIS A 113 19.65 11.67 10.73
CA HIS A 113 21.09 11.39 10.79
C HIS A 113 21.93 12.51 10.19
N TYR A 114 21.56 13.01 8.99
CA TYR A 114 22.45 13.92 8.24
C TYR A 114 22.16 15.41 8.51
N ILE A 115 20.96 15.75 8.93
CA ILE A 115 20.54 17.15 9.19
C ILE A 115 20.57 17.44 10.67
N ASP A 116 19.85 16.69 11.47
CA ASP A 116 19.65 16.99 12.88
C ASP A 116 20.92 16.72 13.68
N GLN A 117 21.66 15.64 13.34
CA GLN A 117 22.93 15.32 13.97
C GLN A 117 24.14 15.99 13.31
N LYS A 118 23.94 16.75 12.23
CA LYS A 118 25.00 17.45 11.49
C LYS A 118 26.16 16.55 11.07
N ASN A 119 25.85 15.30 10.73
CA ASN A 119 26.85 14.33 10.27
C ASN A 119 27.30 14.62 8.82
N ASP A 120 28.42 14.00 8.42
CA ASP A 120 28.90 14.13 7.06
C ASP A 120 27.89 13.54 6.07
N LYS A 121 27.46 14.36 5.11
CA LYS A 121 26.45 14.03 4.09
C LYS A 121 26.94 12.99 3.08
N THR A 122 28.24 12.79 2.96
CA THR A 122 28.84 11.83 2.03
C THR A 122 29.08 10.46 2.65
N ASP A 123 28.98 10.36 3.98
CA ASP A 123 29.17 9.10 4.68
C ASP A 123 27.95 8.19 4.54
N SER A 124 28.01 7.28 3.56
CA SER A 124 27.00 6.25 3.37
C SER A 124 27.16 5.02 4.27
N SER A 125 28.20 4.97 5.11
CA SER A 125 28.46 3.82 5.99
C SER A 125 27.30 3.54 6.97
N VAL A 126 26.56 4.58 7.34
CA VAL A 126 25.38 4.50 8.21
C VAL A 126 24.16 3.84 7.57
N LEU A 127 24.09 3.81 6.23
CA LEU A 127 22.95 3.20 5.53
C LEU A 127 22.85 1.70 5.83
N MET A 128 23.95 0.99 5.97
CA MET A 128 23.93 -0.46 6.21
C MET A 128 23.30 -0.83 7.57
N PRO A 129 23.69 -0.23 8.71
CA PRO A 129 23.00 -0.45 9.99
C PRO A 129 21.51 -0.05 9.94
N MET A 130 21.19 1.11 9.36
CA MET A 130 19.84 1.63 9.21
C MET A 130 18.99 0.65 8.37
N PHE A 131 19.52 0.21 7.22
CA PHE A 131 18.84 -0.76 6.37
C PHE A 131 18.72 -2.16 7.01
N SER A 132 19.65 -2.52 7.89
CA SER A 132 19.51 -3.74 8.69
C SER A 132 18.29 -3.68 9.61
N SER A 133 18.02 -2.51 10.22
CA SER A 133 16.80 -2.26 11.00
C SER A 133 15.54 -2.30 10.13
N TYR A 134 15.58 -1.69 8.95
CA TYR A 134 14.51 -1.77 7.97
C TYR A 134 14.15 -3.22 7.58
N LYS A 135 15.15 -4.05 7.30
CA LYS A 135 14.93 -5.48 6.99
C LYS A 135 14.30 -6.24 8.17
N LYS A 136 14.69 -5.94 9.39
CA LYS A 136 14.10 -6.55 10.60
C LYS A 136 12.63 -6.14 10.73
N LEU A 137 12.32 -4.87 10.49
CA LEU A 137 10.94 -4.37 10.49
C LEU A 137 10.09 -5.12 9.46
N VAL A 138 10.52 -5.19 8.19
CA VAL A 138 9.79 -5.91 7.15
C VAL A 138 9.54 -7.37 7.51
N LYS A 139 10.56 -8.03 8.11
CA LYS A 139 10.41 -9.40 8.63
C LYS A 139 9.36 -9.47 9.75
N SER A 140 9.30 -8.49 10.64
CA SER A 140 8.31 -8.43 11.73
C SER A 140 6.89 -8.25 11.18
N ILE A 141 6.72 -7.40 10.16
CA ILE A 141 5.43 -7.24 9.47
C ILE A 141 4.97 -8.58 8.87
N HIS A 142 5.85 -9.26 8.11
CA HIS A 142 5.54 -10.57 7.55
C HIS A 142 5.25 -11.63 8.61
N SER A 143 5.99 -11.63 9.73
CA SER A 143 5.76 -12.59 10.83
C SER A 143 4.41 -12.39 11.51
N ARG A 144 3.93 -11.15 11.59
CA ARG A 144 2.63 -10.81 12.19
C ARG A 144 1.46 -11.08 11.23
N LEU A 145 1.65 -10.80 9.94
CA LEU A 145 0.61 -10.89 8.90
C LEU A 145 1.15 -11.69 7.69
N PRO A 146 1.41 -13.00 7.85
CA PRO A 146 2.11 -13.80 6.84
C PRO A 146 1.35 -14.01 5.54
N GLN A 147 0.03 -13.80 5.50
CA GLN A 147 -0.77 -13.89 4.29
C GLN A 147 -0.89 -12.56 3.54
N ALA A 148 -0.63 -11.44 4.23
CA ALA A 148 -0.74 -10.12 3.63
C ALA A 148 0.38 -9.86 2.61
N LYS A 149 0.06 -9.07 1.60
CA LYS A 149 0.99 -8.65 0.55
C LYS A 149 1.71 -7.38 0.98
N ILE A 150 3.01 -7.46 1.18
CA ILE A 150 3.82 -6.30 1.56
C ILE A 150 4.30 -5.59 0.30
N ILE A 151 4.00 -4.31 0.20
CA ILE A 151 4.41 -3.41 -0.87
C ILE A 151 5.27 -2.33 -0.25
N LEU A 152 6.49 -2.19 -0.75
CA LEU A 152 7.43 -1.18 -0.28
C LEU A 152 7.31 0.07 -1.16
N LEU A 153 7.37 1.24 -0.56
CA LEU A 153 7.56 2.50 -1.29
C LEU A 153 9.04 2.89 -1.20
N ASP A 154 9.60 3.34 -2.30
CA ASP A 154 10.90 3.98 -2.28
C ASP A 154 10.76 5.45 -1.80
N ILE A 155 11.87 6.18 -1.70
CA ILE A 155 11.89 7.57 -1.27
C ILE A 155 12.10 8.46 -2.50
N TYR A 156 11.23 9.44 -2.70
CA TYR A 156 11.39 10.45 -3.75
C TYR A 156 12.56 11.41 -3.45
N TYR A 157 12.92 12.22 -4.44
CA TYR A 157 13.97 13.24 -4.34
C TYR A 157 13.33 14.60 -4.07
N PRO A 158 13.40 15.13 -2.84
CA PRO A 158 12.82 16.44 -2.53
C PRO A 158 13.39 17.52 -3.45
N ASP A 159 12.51 18.39 -3.98
CA ASP A 159 12.91 19.40 -4.93
C ASP A 159 13.62 20.63 -4.28
N ASN A 160 13.41 20.85 -2.98
CA ASN A 160 14.06 21.94 -2.27
C ASN A 160 15.58 21.82 -2.31
N LEU A 161 16.25 22.91 -2.70
CA LEU A 161 17.71 22.99 -2.82
C LEU A 161 18.48 22.53 -1.59
N LYS A 162 17.90 22.72 -0.39
CA LYS A 162 18.48 22.23 0.88
C LYS A 162 18.68 20.72 0.91
N PHE A 163 17.84 19.97 0.19
CA PHE A 163 17.84 18.52 0.21
C PHE A 163 18.57 17.89 -0.98
N LYS A 164 18.91 18.67 -2.03
CA LYS A 164 19.64 18.15 -3.20
C LYS A 164 20.93 17.42 -2.85
N GLN A 165 21.63 17.87 -1.83
CA GLN A 165 22.85 17.26 -1.33
C GLN A 165 22.65 15.83 -0.76
N TYR A 166 21.42 15.42 -0.49
CA TYR A 166 21.07 14.08 0.01
C TYR A 166 20.56 13.13 -1.08
N HIS A 167 20.43 13.61 -2.32
CA HIS A 167 19.90 12.78 -3.41
C HIS A 167 20.73 11.52 -3.65
N ASP A 168 22.04 11.57 -3.53
CA ASP A 168 22.89 10.38 -3.68
C ASP A 168 22.64 9.35 -2.57
N ILE A 169 22.46 9.80 -1.32
CA ILE A 169 22.13 8.95 -0.18
C ILE A 169 20.74 8.29 -0.37
N ILE A 170 19.75 9.08 -0.80
CA ILE A 170 18.40 8.57 -1.12
C ILE A 170 18.49 7.54 -2.26
N LYS A 171 19.25 7.83 -3.29
CA LYS A 171 19.47 6.91 -4.42
C LYS A 171 20.08 5.58 -3.96
N ASP A 172 21.05 5.61 -3.06
CA ASP A 172 21.67 4.40 -2.55
C ASP A 172 20.72 3.63 -1.62
N TRP A 173 19.93 4.33 -0.80
CA TRP A 173 18.85 3.73 -0.04
C TRP A 173 17.83 3.01 -0.94
N ASN A 174 17.34 3.67 -1.99
CA ASN A 174 16.39 3.10 -2.94
C ASN A 174 16.95 1.85 -3.63
N LYS A 175 18.23 1.88 -4.04
CA LYS A 175 18.91 0.68 -4.58
C LYS A 175 18.91 -0.49 -3.59
N MET A 176 19.07 -0.20 -2.30
CA MET A 176 19.02 -1.24 -1.26
C MET A 176 17.61 -1.83 -1.13
N ILE A 177 16.55 -1.00 -1.18
CA ILE A 177 15.15 -1.46 -1.22
C ILE A 177 14.94 -2.39 -2.44
N TYR A 178 15.35 -1.96 -3.65
CA TYR A 178 15.16 -2.73 -4.88
C TYR A 178 15.90 -4.07 -4.85
N LYS A 179 17.13 -4.07 -4.36
CA LYS A 179 17.91 -5.30 -4.20
C LYS A 179 17.26 -6.25 -3.18
N PHE A 180 16.74 -5.70 -2.09
CA PHE A 180 16.05 -6.47 -1.07
C PHE A 180 14.76 -7.08 -1.59
N ALA A 181 13.94 -6.32 -2.30
CA ALA A 181 12.65 -6.76 -2.83
C ALA A 181 12.80 -7.86 -3.91
N ARG A 182 13.85 -7.78 -4.76
CA ARG A 182 14.11 -8.80 -5.79
C ARG A 182 14.45 -10.18 -5.23
N ASN A 183 14.82 -10.28 -3.97
CA ASN A 183 15.08 -11.57 -3.34
C ASN A 183 13.75 -12.18 -2.89
N GLN A 184 13.28 -13.20 -3.61
CA GLN A 184 12.01 -13.90 -3.34
C GLN A 184 11.87 -14.43 -1.90
N LYS A 185 12.98 -14.70 -1.20
CA LYS A 185 12.98 -15.13 0.20
C LYS A 185 12.47 -14.06 1.17
N ASN A 186 12.38 -12.80 0.74
CA ASN A 186 11.93 -11.70 1.58
C ASN A 186 10.42 -11.49 1.54
N ASN A 187 9.68 -12.23 0.70
CA ASN A 187 8.21 -12.20 0.58
C ASN A 187 7.66 -10.79 0.32
N ILE A 188 8.34 -10.00 -0.50
CA ILE A 188 7.88 -8.69 -0.94
C ILE A 188 7.04 -8.89 -2.20
N TYR A 189 5.81 -8.38 -2.17
CA TYR A 189 4.88 -8.48 -3.29
C TYR A 189 5.26 -7.55 -4.44
N SER A 190 5.58 -6.28 -4.12
CA SER A 190 5.97 -5.27 -5.11
C SER A 190 6.74 -4.12 -4.47
N VAL A 191 7.32 -3.27 -5.31
CA VAL A 191 7.87 -1.95 -4.94
C VAL A 191 7.17 -0.89 -5.77
N ILE A 192 6.71 0.16 -5.13
CA ILE A 192 6.22 1.38 -5.78
C ILE A 192 7.37 2.37 -5.88
N HIS A 193 7.71 2.75 -7.11
CA HIS A 193 8.78 3.70 -7.42
C HIS A 193 8.23 5.13 -7.42
N ILE A 194 7.87 5.67 -6.23
CA ILE A 194 7.38 7.06 -6.13
C ILE A 194 8.44 8.06 -6.59
N SER A 195 9.73 7.71 -6.48
CA SER A 195 10.85 8.53 -6.92
C SER A 195 10.85 8.84 -8.43
N ASP A 196 10.25 7.98 -9.24
CA ASP A 196 10.14 8.15 -10.69
C ASP A 196 8.95 9.05 -11.07
N HIS A 197 8.02 9.29 -10.16
CA HIS A 197 6.75 9.98 -10.44
C HIS A 197 6.63 11.35 -9.77
N LEU A 198 7.21 11.52 -8.57
CA LEU A 198 7.24 12.80 -7.86
C LEU A 198 8.51 13.56 -8.27
N THR A 199 8.43 14.27 -9.41
CA THR A 199 9.58 14.92 -10.04
C THR A 199 9.38 16.41 -10.34
N GLN A 200 8.17 16.93 -10.12
CA GLN A 200 7.81 18.31 -10.39
C GLN A 200 7.69 19.12 -9.10
N ASN A 201 7.93 20.42 -9.16
CA ASN A 201 7.83 21.31 -8.00
C ASN A 201 6.44 21.26 -7.36
N ASP A 202 5.38 21.14 -8.14
CA ASP A 202 3.99 21.08 -7.66
C ASP A 202 3.61 19.71 -7.05
N ASP A 203 4.49 18.72 -7.12
CA ASP A 203 4.35 17.47 -6.38
C ASP A 203 4.65 17.64 -4.89
N PHE A 204 5.25 18.76 -4.48
CA PHE A 204 5.73 18.99 -3.12
C PHE A 204 5.09 20.19 -2.45
N SER A 205 4.68 20.00 -1.19
CA SER A 205 4.39 21.05 -0.22
C SER A 205 5.65 21.31 0.60
N PHE A 206 5.94 22.59 0.90
CA PHE A 206 7.14 22.98 1.66
C PHE A 206 8.47 22.46 1.09
N GLY A 207 8.45 22.00 -0.17
CA GLY A 207 9.60 21.48 -0.91
C GLY A 207 10.11 20.10 -0.49
N ILE A 208 9.39 19.39 0.39
CA ILE A 208 9.77 18.06 0.86
C ILE A 208 8.58 17.12 1.03
N GLU A 209 7.43 17.60 1.46
CA GLU A 209 6.26 16.76 1.72
C GLU A 209 5.43 16.58 0.44
N PRO A 210 4.75 15.45 0.23
CA PRO A 210 3.83 15.32 -0.90
C PRO A 210 2.72 16.37 -0.82
N SER A 211 2.55 17.16 -1.89
CA SER A 211 1.40 18.04 -2.06
C SER A 211 0.12 17.24 -2.35
N SER A 212 -1.00 17.92 -2.52
CA SER A 212 -2.23 17.27 -3.00
C SER A 212 -2.04 16.63 -4.38
N ASN A 213 -1.20 17.19 -5.25
CA ASN A 213 -0.88 16.63 -6.58
C ASN A 213 0.04 15.41 -6.44
N GLY A 214 1.11 15.53 -5.65
CA GLY A 214 2.00 14.40 -5.35
C GLY A 214 1.27 13.25 -4.65
N GLY A 215 0.40 13.58 -3.68
CA GLY A 215 -0.44 12.59 -3.00
C GLY A 215 -1.37 11.83 -3.94
N LYS A 216 -1.97 12.51 -4.92
CA LYS A 216 -2.79 11.88 -5.94
C LYS A 216 -1.97 10.88 -6.78
N LYS A 217 -0.75 11.26 -7.20
CA LYS A 217 0.15 10.35 -7.92
C LYS A 217 0.49 9.11 -7.08
N ILE A 218 0.74 9.27 -5.78
CA ILE A 218 0.98 8.15 -4.86
C ILE A 218 -0.23 7.21 -4.82
N VAL A 219 -1.44 7.77 -4.72
CA VAL A 219 -2.69 6.98 -4.72
C VAL A 219 -2.86 6.23 -6.04
N ASP A 220 -2.66 6.86 -7.18
CA ASP A 220 -2.75 6.22 -8.50
C ASP A 220 -1.76 5.04 -8.61
N LEU A 221 -0.55 5.18 -8.07
CA LEU A 221 0.45 4.11 -8.02
C LEU A 221 0.02 2.97 -7.08
N ILE A 222 -0.52 3.27 -5.90
CA ILE A 222 -1.05 2.28 -4.97
C ILE A 222 -2.15 1.44 -5.64
N LEU A 223 -3.07 2.10 -6.33
CA LEU A 223 -4.16 1.42 -7.04
C LEU A 223 -3.69 0.56 -8.21
N SER A 224 -2.58 0.93 -8.85
CA SER A 224 -2.03 0.19 -9.99
C SER A 224 -1.41 -1.16 -9.62
N VAL A 225 -0.99 -1.34 -8.37
CA VAL A 225 -0.27 -2.55 -7.89
C VAL A 225 -1.11 -3.46 -6.99
N SER A 226 -2.32 -3.05 -6.66
CA SER A 226 -3.19 -3.75 -5.69
C SER A 226 -4.41 -4.45 -6.31
#